data_5812f31cd49a08452b6324d5b3909ab5
#
_entry.id   5812f31cd49a08452b6324d5b3909ab5
#
_cell.length_a   1.000
_cell.length_b   1.000
_cell.length_c   1.000
_cell.angle_alpha   90.00
_cell.angle_beta   90.00
_cell.angle_gamma   90.00
#
_symmetry.space_group_name_H-M   'P 1'
#
loop_
_entity.id
_entity.type
_entity.pdbx_description
1 polymer ?
#
loop_
_entity_poly.entity_id
_entity_poly.type
_entity_poly.pdbx_seq_one_letter_code
_entity_poly.pdbx_strand_id
1 'polypeptide(L)'
;MFGIEFLPQAISEDMECLKAMIQGARENLGQEVDFVLIPSNPINKASVSSLLGAYALRERFSMSVDSGFSSVVEFVPTISGAGLDRLQIQSQILGVKYGGFSSVALIGGDNGELDGVKLIALAREILGGEVSLVSGSGLKIWEKEIEQRLIQKLQAGVDRIITQPIFSIESAKKCVEHFYVLQERLGIQAQLSLGVFGIFSAESAYRINETHLGFEIPRSYLKALEQGGVKETFISLWQDMQGLAREYDISLYLSTPKHNDLRAYGNGLC
;
A
#
# COMPACT_ATOMS: atom_id res chain seq x y z
N MET A 1 -0.23 12.90 1.08
CA MET A 1 0.83 11.87 0.93
C MET A 1 0.38 10.83 -0.08
N PHE A 2 1.30 10.37 -0.94
CA PHE A 2 1.01 9.35 -1.96
C PHE A 2 2.07 8.25 -1.97
N GLY A 3 1.65 7.00 -1.97
CA GLY A 3 2.52 5.83 -1.99
C GLY A 3 2.29 4.92 -3.18
N ILE A 4 3.32 4.19 -3.58
CA ILE A 4 3.26 3.15 -4.60
C ILE A 4 3.78 1.82 -4.07
N GLU A 5 3.31 0.72 -4.67
CA GLU A 5 3.87 -0.61 -4.42
C GLU A 5 4.94 -0.95 -5.45
N PHE A 6 6.04 -1.53 -5.00
CA PHE A 6 7.11 -1.99 -5.87
C PHE A 6 7.63 -3.36 -5.44
N LEU A 7 7.65 -4.33 -6.36
CA LEU A 7 8.16 -5.67 -6.12
C LEU A 7 9.55 -5.84 -6.76
N PRO A 8 10.64 -5.85 -5.96
CA PRO A 8 12.00 -6.01 -6.46
C PRO A 8 12.22 -7.36 -7.16
N GLN A 9 12.99 -7.34 -8.25
CA GLN A 9 13.39 -8.52 -9.01
C GLN A 9 14.90 -8.54 -9.28
N ALA A 10 15.44 -7.50 -9.93
CA ALA A 10 16.85 -7.36 -10.26
C ALA A 10 17.28 -5.91 -10.10
N ILE A 11 18.19 -5.64 -9.18
CA ILE A 11 18.50 -4.27 -8.69
C ILE A 11 18.83 -3.25 -9.80
N SER A 12 19.48 -3.67 -10.90
CA SER A 12 19.81 -2.79 -12.02
C SER A 12 18.56 -2.35 -12.80
N GLU A 13 17.65 -3.28 -13.05
CA GLU A 13 16.40 -3.04 -13.77
C GLU A 13 15.38 -2.36 -12.88
N ASP A 14 15.35 -2.72 -11.60
CA ASP A 14 14.46 -2.18 -10.58
C ASP A 14 14.64 -0.67 -10.44
N MET A 15 15.88 -0.17 -10.46
CA MET A 15 16.16 1.27 -10.35
C MET A 15 15.58 2.07 -11.51
N GLU A 16 15.74 1.59 -12.75
CA GLU A 16 15.18 2.24 -13.93
C GLU A 16 13.64 2.17 -13.93
N CYS A 17 13.10 1.02 -13.54
CA CYS A 17 11.65 0.82 -13.43
C CYS A 17 11.05 1.75 -12.36
N LEU A 18 11.65 1.81 -11.16
CA LEU A 18 11.17 2.65 -10.06
C LEU A 18 11.22 4.14 -10.42
N LYS A 19 12.32 4.62 -11.03
CA LYS A 19 12.43 6.00 -11.52
C LYS A 19 11.32 6.32 -12.52
N ALA A 20 11.09 5.39 -13.47
CA ALA A 20 10.01 5.55 -14.45
C ALA A 20 8.61 5.55 -13.82
N MET A 21 8.38 4.77 -12.75
CA MET A 21 7.12 4.80 -12.00
C MET A 21 6.93 6.14 -11.26
N ILE A 22 7.96 6.64 -10.57
CA ILE A 22 7.91 7.92 -9.86
C ILE A 22 7.66 9.06 -10.84
N GLN A 23 8.38 9.09 -11.97
CA GLN A 23 8.15 10.07 -13.02
C GLN A 23 6.74 9.96 -13.62
N GLY A 24 6.27 8.75 -13.89
CA GLY A 24 4.91 8.49 -14.38
C GLY A 24 3.82 8.94 -13.40
N ALA A 25 4.04 8.78 -12.10
CA ALA A 25 3.13 9.28 -11.07
C ALA A 25 3.04 10.81 -11.11
N ARG A 26 4.16 11.50 -11.24
CA ARG A 26 4.22 12.96 -11.37
C ARG A 26 3.53 13.45 -12.64
N GLU A 27 3.90 12.88 -13.79
CA GLU A 27 3.44 13.36 -15.11
C GLU A 27 2.01 12.98 -15.42
N ASN A 28 1.58 11.77 -15.01
CA ASN A 28 0.30 11.19 -15.43
C ASN A 28 -0.78 11.23 -14.35
N LEU A 29 -0.39 11.25 -13.07
CA LEU A 29 -1.33 11.25 -11.96
C LEU A 29 -1.28 12.57 -11.15
N GLY A 30 -0.34 13.47 -11.47
CA GLY A 30 -0.16 14.73 -10.72
C GLY A 30 0.23 14.50 -9.26
N GLN A 31 1.00 13.42 -8.97
CA GLN A 31 1.38 13.04 -7.62
C GLN A 31 2.89 12.92 -7.45
N GLU A 32 3.42 13.53 -6.40
CA GLU A 32 4.76 13.21 -5.92
C GLU A 32 4.69 11.93 -5.07
N VAL A 33 5.63 11.01 -5.28
CA VAL A 33 5.71 9.76 -4.51
C VAL A 33 6.43 10.03 -3.21
N ASP A 34 5.73 9.91 -2.09
CA ASP A 34 6.28 10.09 -0.75
C ASP A 34 6.86 8.80 -0.19
N PHE A 35 6.25 7.64 -0.52
CA PHE A 35 6.75 6.35 -0.05
C PHE A 35 6.58 5.23 -1.08
N VAL A 36 7.49 4.25 -1.00
CA VAL A 36 7.47 3.01 -1.80
C VAL A 36 7.36 1.83 -0.85
N LEU A 37 6.26 1.11 -0.92
CA LEU A 37 6.04 -0.10 -0.14
C LEU A 37 6.60 -1.31 -0.88
N ILE A 38 7.45 -2.07 -0.20
CA ILE A 38 8.05 -3.30 -0.73
C ILE A 38 7.32 -4.50 -0.12
N PRO A 39 6.48 -5.22 -0.88
CA PRO A 39 5.71 -6.35 -0.36
C PRO A 39 6.59 -7.55 -0.03
N SER A 40 6.10 -8.41 0.85
CA SER A 40 6.74 -9.69 1.21
C SER A 40 5.91 -10.84 0.65
N ASN A 41 6.50 -11.63 -0.25
CA ASN A 41 5.90 -12.84 -0.83
C ASN A 41 4.44 -12.63 -1.31
N PRO A 42 4.16 -11.63 -2.15
CA PRO A 42 2.79 -11.34 -2.57
C PRO A 42 2.16 -12.54 -3.27
N ILE A 43 0.87 -12.77 -3.02
CA ILE A 43 0.12 -13.93 -3.57
C ILE A 43 0.77 -15.28 -3.26
N ASN A 44 1.40 -15.42 -2.09
CA ASN A 44 2.11 -16.65 -1.67
C ASN A 44 3.19 -17.11 -2.67
N LYS A 45 3.76 -16.19 -3.45
CA LYS A 45 4.89 -16.47 -4.33
C LYS A 45 6.18 -15.94 -3.71
N ALA A 46 7.22 -16.74 -3.74
CA ALA A 46 8.54 -16.32 -3.28
C ALA A 46 9.03 -15.08 -4.03
N SER A 47 9.49 -14.09 -3.30
CA SER A 47 10.05 -12.84 -3.81
C SER A 47 11.37 -12.50 -3.11
N VAL A 48 12.06 -11.49 -3.61
CA VAL A 48 13.19 -10.89 -2.89
C VAL A 48 12.73 -10.48 -1.49
N SER A 49 13.57 -10.74 -0.46
CA SER A 49 13.27 -10.26 0.90
C SER A 49 12.93 -8.78 0.88
N SER A 50 11.79 -8.40 1.42
CA SER A 50 11.32 -7.02 1.44
C SER A 50 12.30 -6.07 2.15
N LEU A 51 12.91 -6.53 3.25
CA LEU A 51 13.95 -5.78 3.97
C LEU A 51 15.20 -5.56 3.11
N LEU A 52 15.70 -6.61 2.46
CA LEU A 52 16.86 -6.50 1.58
C LEU A 52 16.55 -5.63 0.36
N GLY A 53 15.40 -5.83 -0.27
CA GLY A 53 14.96 -5.04 -1.42
C GLY A 53 14.79 -3.56 -1.08
N ALA A 54 14.10 -3.25 0.03
CA ALA A 54 13.92 -1.88 0.50
C ALA A 54 15.25 -1.20 0.82
N TYR A 55 16.16 -1.91 1.51
CA TYR A 55 17.50 -1.39 1.82
C TYR A 55 18.30 -1.11 0.55
N ALA A 56 18.40 -2.07 -0.35
CA ALA A 56 19.20 -1.95 -1.57
C ALA A 56 18.68 -0.83 -2.49
N LEU A 57 17.34 -0.72 -2.63
CA LEU A 57 16.72 0.34 -3.43
C LEU A 57 16.94 1.71 -2.80
N ARG A 58 16.77 1.86 -1.48
CA ARG A 58 17.00 3.12 -0.75
C ARG A 58 18.44 3.62 -0.93
N GLU A 59 19.43 2.75 -0.68
CA GLU A 59 20.85 3.13 -0.83
C GLU A 59 21.18 3.55 -2.26
N ARG A 60 20.70 2.80 -3.26
CA ARG A 60 20.91 3.14 -4.66
C ARG A 60 20.18 4.40 -5.09
N PHE A 61 18.96 4.59 -4.61
CA PHE A 61 18.17 5.78 -4.89
C PHE A 61 18.84 7.03 -4.32
N SER A 62 19.35 6.96 -3.09
CA SER A 62 20.08 8.06 -2.44
C SER A 62 21.36 8.44 -3.18
N MET A 63 22.08 7.48 -3.75
CA MET A 63 23.28 7.73 -4.56
C MET A 63 22.98 8.34 -5.93
N SER A 64 21.73 8.26 -6.39
CA SER A 64 21.32 8.74 -7.72
C SER A 64 20.67 10.13 -7.71
N VAL A 65 20.68 10.83 -6.58
CA VAL A 65 19.96 12.11 -6.34
C VAL A 65 20.50 13.29 -7.16
N ASP A 66 21.58 13.17 -7.91
CA ASP A 66 21.97 14.16 -8.96
C ASP A 66 20.94 14.25 -10.11
N SER A 67 19.88 13.48 -10.08
CA SER A 67 18.89 13.30 -11.15
C SER A 67 17.59 14.12 -11.00
N GLY A 68 17.54 15.16 -10.19
CA GLY A 68 16.40 16.11 -10.19
C GLY A 68 15.14 15.66 -9.41
N PHE A 69 15.22 14.58 -8.61
CA PHE A 69 14.16 14.24 -7.67
C PHE A 69 14.28 15.09 -6.41
N SER A 70 13.33 16.01 -6.19
CA SER A 70 13.38 16.98 -5.08
C SER A 70 12.83 16.45 -3.75
N SER A 71 12.22 15.27 -3.73
CA SER A 71 11.59 14.70 -2.53
C SER A 71 12.35 13.49 -1.99
N VAL A 72 12.45 13.41 -0.67
CA VAL A 72 12.98 12.22 0.03
C VAL A 72 11.90 11.14 -0.04
N VAL A 73 12.11 10.11 -0.85
CA VAL A 73 11.20 8.96 -0.95
C VAL A 73 11.49 8.00 0.19
N GLU A 74 10.47 7.67 0.97
CA GLU A 74 10.55 6.67 2.04
C GLU A 74 10.39 5.24 1.47
N PHE A 75 11.28 4.32 1.84
CA PHE A 75 11.16 2.90 1.48
C PHE A 75 10.63 2.11 2.68
N VAL A 76 9.45 1.50 2.51
CA VAL A 76 8.71 0.81 3.57
C VAL A 76 8.76 -0.70 3.33
N PRO A 77 9.62 -1.46 4.03
CA PRO A 77 9.63 -2.92 3.93
C PRO A 77 8.37 -3.52 4.58
N THR A 78 7.92 -4.68 4.09
CA THR A 78 6.81 -5.43 4.67
C THR A 78 7.32 -6.66 5.41
N ILE A 79 6.86 -6.87 6.64
CA ILE A 79 6.99 -8.12 7.38
C ILE A 79 5.65 -8.84 7.33
N SER A 80 5.65 -10.05 6.78
CA SER A 80 4.47 -10.92 6.77
C SER A 80 4.61 -11.97 7.88
N GLY A 81 3.54 -12.17 8.65
CA GLY A 81 3.47 -13.25 9.63
C GLY A 81 3.22 -14.63 9.02
N ALA A 82 2.93 -14.72 7.71
CA ALA A 82 2.58 -15.96 7.06
C ALA A 82 3.71 -17.01 7.14
N GLY A 83 3.41 -18.18 7.72
CA GLY A 83 4.35 -19.30 7.76
C GLY A 83 5.63 -19.08 8.58
N LEU A 84 5.74 -17.98 9.33
CA LEU A 84 6.89 -17.66 10.16
C LEU A 84 6.64 -17.94 11.64
N ASP A 85 7.67 -18.41 12.33
CA ASP A 85 7.69 -18.48 13.78
C ASP A 85 8.05 -17.13 14.42
N ARG A 86 7.85 -17.04 15.74
CA ARG A 86 8.10 -15.82 16.49
C ARG A 86 9.56 -15.35 16.41
N LEU A 87 10.54 -16.26 16.41
CA LEU A 87 11.96 -15.90 16.35
C LEU A 87 12.32 -15.28 15.00
N GLN A 88 11.82 -15.85 13.92
CA GLN A 88 12.02 -15.34 12.57
C GLN A 88 11.42 -13.93 12.42
N ILE A 89 10.22 -13.72 12.96
CA ILE A 89 9.54 -12.42 12.97
C ILE A 89 10.35 -11.39 13.79
N GLN A 90 10.80 -11.75 15.00
CA GLN A 90 11.64 -10.88 15.82
C GLN A 90 12.92 -10.49 15.11
N SER A 91 13.58 -11.44 14.43
CA SER A 91 14.78 -11.18 13.64
C SER A 91 14.51 -10.16 12.52
N GLN A 92 13.38 -10.26 11.81
CA GLN A 92 13.02 -9.29 10.78
C GLN A 92 12.73 -7.90 11.39
N ILE A 93 12.03 -7.82 12.52
CA ILE A 93 11.76 -6.54 13.22
C ILE A 93 13.08 -5.88 13.66
N LEU A 94 14.03 -6.65 14.21
CA LEU A 94 15.37 -6.14 14.52
C LEU A 94 16.11 -5.67 13.25
N GLY A 95 15.91 -6.35 12.12
CA GLY A 95 16.40 -5.93 10.82
C GLY A 95 15.88 -4.57 10.36
N VAL A 96 14.62 -4.22 10.67
CA VAL A 96 14.05 -2.88 10.43
C VAL A 96 14.84 -1.82 11.21
N LYS A 97 15.06 -2.06 12.50
CA LYS A 97 15.82 -1.16 13.37
C LYS A 97 17.27 -1.02 12.91
N TYR A 98 17.93 -2.12 12.63
CA TYR A 98 19.31 -2.14 12.15
C TYR A 98 19.48 -1.43 10.80
N GLY A 99 18.51 -1.63 9.88
CA GLY A 99 18.47 -0.98 8.59
C GLY A 99 18.13 0.51 8.63
N GLY A 100 17.76 1.06 9.80
CA GLY A 100 17.42 2.48 9.95
C GLY A 100 16.17 2.87 9.15
N PHE A 101 15.17 2.00 9.10
CA PHE A 101 13.88 2.32 8.45
C PHE A 101 13.00 3.15 9.38
N SER A 102 12.39 4.20 8.83
CA SER A 102 11.44 5.06 9.54
C SER A 102 10.03 4.48 9.63
N SER A 103 9.70 3.55 8.72
CA SER A 103 8.42 2.83 8.72
C SER A 103 8.58 1.37 8.34
N VAL A 104 7.63 0.54 8.79
CA VAL A 104 7.51 -0.88 8.41
C VAL A 104 6.05 -1.27 8.26
N ALA A 105 5.72 -1.99 7.19
CA ALA A 105 4.40 -2.57 7.01
C ALA A 105 4.32 -3.97 7.64
N LEU A 106 3.26 -4.21 8.42
CA LEU A 106 3.04 -5.42 9.19
C LEU A 106 1.74 -6.07 8.73
N ILE A 107 1.87 -7.21 8.06
CA ILE A 107 0.74 -7.95 7.50
C ILE A 107 0.62 -9.28 8.23
N GLY A 108 -0.54 -9.51 8.84
CA GLY A 108 -0.89 -10.84 9.33
C GLY A 108 -0.92 -11.82 8.16
N GLY A 109 -0.63 -13.08 8.41
CA GLY A 109 -0.68 -14.11 7.38
C GLY A 109 -1.40 -15.34 7.88
N ASP A 110 -1.87 -16.14 6.94
CA ASP A 110 -2.42 -17.46 7.25
C ASP A 110 -1.29 -18.40 7.68
N ASN A 111 -1.60 -19.31 8.60
CA ASN A 111 -0.66 -20.34 9.09
C ASN A 111 0.62 -19.80 9.77
N GLY A 112 0.65 -18.54 10.21
CA GLY A 112 1.74 -17.99 11.02
C GLY A 112 1.45 -18.11 12.52
N GLU A 113 2.49 -18.02 13.35
CA GLU A 113 2.35 -18.05 14.82
C GLU A 113 1.68 -16.77 15.36
N LEU A 114 1.90 -15.64 14.68
CA LEU A 114 1.36 -14.34 15.07
C LEU A 114 0.34 -13.84 14.04
N ASP A 115 -0.87 -13.56 14.53
CA ASP A 115 -1.84 -12.77 13.75
C ASP A 115 -1.39 -11.30 13.63
N GLY A 116 -2.08 -10.52 12.78
CA GLY A 116 -1.69 -9.14 12.50
C GLY A 116 -1.69 -8.23 13.74
N VAL A 117 -2.54 -8.46 14.73
CA VAL A 117 -2.60 -7.66 15.96
C VAL A 117 -1.40 -7.96 16.85
N LYS A 118 -1.10 -9.25 17.06
CA LYS A 118 0.06 -9.67 17.86
C LYS A 118 1.37 -9.26 17.19
N LEU A 119 1.44 -9.29 15.86
CA LEU A 119 2.59 -8.82 15.11
C LEU A 119 2.84 -7.32 15.32
N ILE A 120 1.79 -6.49 15.27
CA ILE A 120 1.87 -5.05 15.55
C ILE A 120 2.34 -4.81 16.99
N ALA A 121 1.73 -5.49 17.98
CA ALA A 121 2.10 -5.34 19.38
C ALA A 121 3.59 -5.71 19.62
N LEU A 122 4.06 -6.82 19.03
CA LEU A 122 5.46 -7.24 19.12
C LEU A 122 6.41 -6.23 18.45
N ALA A 123 6.03 -5.71 17.29
CA ALA A 123 6.82 -4.69 16.60
C ALA A 123 6.89 -3.39 17.42
N ARG A 124 5.79 -2.96 18.03
CA ARG A 124 5.75 -1.79 18.90
C ARG A 124 6.61 -1.96 20.15
N GLU A 125 6.60 -3.16 20.75
CA GLU A 125 7.46 -3.50 21.89
C GLU A 125 8.95 -3.37 21.54
N ILE A 126 9.38 -3.88 20.37
CA ILE A 126 10.79 -3.92 19.96
C ILE A 126 11.28 -2.59 19.39
N LEU A 127 10.46 -1.93 18.57
CA LEU A 127 10.83 -0.71 17.82
C LEU A 127 10.53 0.58 18.59
N GLY A 128 9.67 0.52 19.61
CA GLY A 128 9.23 1.73 20.32
C GLY A 128 8.38 2.65 19.44
N GLY A 129 8.41 3.95 19.72
CA GLY A 129 7.69 4.99 18.97
C GLY A 129 8.47 5.61 17.82
N GLU A 130 9.73 5.21 17.59
CA GLU A 130 10.61 5.82 16.59
C GLU A 130 10.32 5.35 15.16
N VAL A 131 9.71 4.17 15.01
CA VAL A 131 9.37 3.57 13.72
C VAL A 131 7.85 3.58 13.56
N SER A 132 7.37 4.13 12.45
CA SER A 132 5.95 4.12 12.10
C SER A 132 5.50 2.72 11.67
N LEU A 133 4.47 2.21 12.30
CA LEU A 133 3.89 0.90 12.01
C LEU A 133 2.71 1.05 11.04
N VAL A 134 2.84 0.44 9.88
CA VAL A 134 1.81 0.43 8.83
C VAL A 134 1.12 -0.92 8.81
N SER A 135 -0.19 -0.99 8.64
CA SER A 135 -0.90 -2.27 8.49
C SER A 135 -2.06 -2.17 7.50
N GLY A 136 -2.42 -3.30 6.92
CA GLY A 136 -3.55 -3.39 6.01
C GLY A 136 -4.90 -3.49 6.73
N SER A 137 -5.97 -3.05 6.08
CA SER A 137 -7.35 -3.30 6.50
C SER A 137 -8.22 -3.65 5.29
N GLY A 138 -9.28 -4.42 5.51
CA GLY A 138 -10.35 -4.57 4.53
C GLY A 138 -11.00 -3.22 4.22
N LEU A 139 -11.63 -3.11 3.05
CA LEU A 139 -12.31 -1.88 2.64
C LEU A 139 -13.53 -1.56 3.52
N LYS A 140 -14.33 -2.58 3.82
CA LYS A 140 -15.62 -2.41 4.51
C LYS A 140 -15.44 -2.35 6.03
N ILE A 141 -14.68 -1.35 6.49
CA ILE A 141 -14.35 -1.18 7.93
C ILE A 141 -15.58 -0.93 8.82
N TRP A 142 -16.76 -0.71 8.25
CA TRP A 142 -18.05 -0.63 8.96
C TRP A 142 -18.70 -2.00 9.20
N GLU A 143 -18.18 -3.08 8.63
CA GLU A 143 -18.63 -4.44 8.94
C GLU A 143 -18.02 -4.92 10.26
N LYS A 144 -18.84 -5.46 11.14
CA LYS A 144 -18.52 -5.76 12.53
C LYS A 144 -17.18 -6.47 12.76
N GLU A 145 -16.90 -7.48 11.97
CA GLU A 145 -15.66 -8.27 12.12
C GLU A 145 -14.42 -7.48 11.67
N ILE A 146 -14.54 -6.72 10.57
CA ILE A 146 -13.46 -5.87 10.04
C ILE A 146 -13.22 -4.71 10.98
N GLU A 147 -14.28 -4.06 11.49
CA GLU A 147 -14.21 -3.00 12.49
C GLU A 147 -13.50 -3.47 13.76
N GLN A 148 -13.88 -4.63 14.30
CA GLN A 148 -13.23 -5.18 15.50
C GLN A 148 -11.73 -5.40 15.30
N ARG A 149 -11.32 -5.96 14.17
CA ARG A 149 -9.90 -6.16 13.85
C ARG A 149 -9.16 -4.85 13.68
N LEU A 150 -9.80 -3.84 13.08
CA LEU A 150 -9.24 -2.50 12.93
C LEU A 150 -9.04 -1.85 14.31
N ILE A 151 -10.03 -1.90 15.18
CA ILE A 151 -9.92 -1.40 16.57
C ILE A 151 -8.75 -2.05 17.30
N GLN A 152 -8.63 -3.38 17.23
CA GLN A 152 -7.51 -4.10 17.85
C GLN A 152 -6.15 -3.67 17.31
N LYS A 153 -6.02 -3.43 16.01
CA LYS A 153 -4.78 -2.92 15.39
C LYS A 153 -4.45 -1.51 15.86
N LEU A 154 -5.44 -0.62 15.90
CA LEU A 154 -5.28 0.75 16.39
C LEU A 154 -4.83 0.74 17.87
N GLN A 155 -5.45 -0.08 18.71
CA GLN A 155 -5.07 -0.24 20.12
C GLN A 155 -3.69 -0.91 20.31
N ALA A 156 -3.26 -1.76 19.36
CA ALA A 156 -1.92 -2.34 19.38
C ALA A 156 -0.82 -1.35 18.95
N GLY A 157 -1.19 -0.13 18.52
CA GLY A 157 -0.27 0.95 18.23
C GLY A 157 0.14 1.08 16.76
N VAL A 158 -0.73 0.73 15.82
CA VAL A 158 -0.50 1.03 14.40
C VAL A 158 -0.65 2.53 14.14
N ASP A 159 0.24 3.10 13.33
CA ASP A 159 0.27 4.54 13.02
C ASP A 159 -0.40 4.86 11.68
N ARG A 160 -0.42 3.90 10.75
CA ARG A 160 -1.04 4.06 9.43
C ARG A 160 -1.79 2.81 9.01
N ILE A 161 -3.00 3.00 8.51
CA ILE A 161 -3.81 1.92 7.90
C ILE A 161 -3.83 2.14 6.38
N ILE A 162 -3.54 1.08 5.61
CA ILE A 162 -3.72 1.03 4.17
C ILE A 162 -4.93 0.13 3.88
N THR A 163 -5.92 0.63 3.15
CA THR A 163 -7.10 -0.17 2.79
C THR A 163 -6.81 -1.12 1.63
N GLN A 164 -7.63 -2.16 1.49
CA GLN A 164 -7.74 -2.88 0.22
C GLN A 164 -8.18 -1.91 -0.89
N PRO A 165 -7.96 -2.29 -2.19
CA PRO A 165 -8.35 -1.47 -3.32
C PRO A 165 -9.82 -1.08 -3.33
N ILE A 166 -10.08 0.17 -3.67
CA ILE A 166 -11.39 0.79 -3.73
C ILE A 166 -11.75 1.06 -5.19
N PHE A 167 -12.98 0.73 -5.58
CA PHE A 167 -13.49 0.85 -6.95
C PHE A 167 -14.74 1.75 -7.05
N SER A 168 -15.12 2.43 -5.98
CA SER A 168 -16.20 3.42 -6.00
C SER A 168 -15.96 4.52 -4.97
N ILE A 169 -16.30 5.75 -5.34
CA ILE A 169 -16.13 6.92 -4.47
C ILE A 169 -17.06 6.86 -3.24
N GLU A 170 -18.24 6.27 -3.38
CA GLU A 170 -19.18 6.12 -2.27
C GLU A 170 -18.61 5.21 -1.19
N SER A 171 -17.97 4.10 -1.61
CA SER A 171 -17.29 3.18 -0.68
C SER A 171 -16.08 3.84 -0.03
N ALA A 172 -15.32 4.65 -0.78
CA ALA A 172 -14.20 5.42 -0.26
C ALA A 172 -14.66 6.40 0.82
N LYS A 173 -15.66 7.22 0.51
CA LYS A 173 -16.22 8.22 1.43
C LYS A 173 -16.73 7.58 2.71
N LYS A 174 -17.51 6.51 2.59
CA LYS A 174 -18.01 5.75 3.74
C LYS A 174 -16.87 5.19 4.60
N CYS A 175 -15.79 4.70 3.97
CA CYS A 175 -14.61 4.21 4.68
C CYS A 175 -13.95 5.34 5.48
N VAL A 176 -13.71 6.49 4.86
CA VAL A 176 -13.08 7.64 5.51
C VAL A 176 -13.90 8.15 6.69
N GLU A 177 -15.19 8.41 6.46
CA GLU A 177 -16.11 8.90 7.51
C GLU A 177 -16.15 7.93 8.71
N HIS A 178 -16.26 6.63 8.45
CA HIS A 178 -16.27 5.62 9.50
C HIS A 178 -14.93 5.55 10.26
N PHE A 179 -13.82 5.68 9.56
CA PHE A 179 -12.49 5.69 10.18
C PHE A 179 -12.31 6.86 11.15
N TYR A 180 -12.75 8.07 10.78
CA TYR A 180 -12.71 9.23 11.68
C TYR A 180 -13.60 9.07 12.91
N VAL A 181 -14.82 8.54 12.74
CA VAL A 181 -15.70 8.20 13.88
C VAL A 181 -15.04 7.20 14.83
N LEU A 182 -14.31 6.20 14.29
CA LEU A 182 -13.57 5.26 15.11
C LEU A 182 -12.43 5.92 15.87
N GLN A 183 -11.66 6.78 15.23
CA GLN A 183 -10.55 7.51 15.88
C GLN A 183 -11.05 8.38 17.04
N GLU A 184 -12.13 9.15 16.81
CA GLU A 184 -12.74 9.99 17.82
C GLU A 184 -13.22 9.14 19.01
N ARG A 185 -13.94 8.04 18.73
CA ARG A 185 -14.46 7.12 19.75
C ARG A 185 -13.36 6.48 20.60
N LEU A 186 -12.20 6.18 19.99
CA LEU A 186 -11.08 5.52 20.65
C LEU A 186 -10.09 6.50 21.29
N GLY A 187 -10.13 7.78 20.94
CA GLY A 187 -9.10 8.76 21.30
C GLY A 187 -7.72 8.44 20.72
N ILE A 188 -7.68 7.75 19.55
CA ILE A 188 -6.44 7.32 18.90
C ILE A 188 -6.31 8.07 17.58
N GLN A 189 -5.08 8.50 17.27
CA GLN A 189 -4.75 9.12 16.00
C GLN A 189 -3.92 8.15 15.15
N ALA A 190 -4.39 7.89 13.93
CA ALA A 190 -3.67 7.11 12.94
C ALA A 190 -3.94 7.69 11.54
N GLN A 191 -3.02 7.51 10.61
CA GLN A 191 -3.19 7.93 9.23
C GLN A 191 -4.01 6.90 8.45
N LEU A 192 -4.83 7.35 7.50
CA LEU A 192 -5.52 6.48 6.55
C LEU A 192 -4.93 6.68 5.16
N SER A 193 -4.59 5.57 4.50
CA SER A 193 -4.22 5.54 3.09
C SER A 193 -5.23 4.70 2.33
N LEU A 194 -5.97 5.31 1.40
CA LEU A 194 -6.92 4.59 0.56
C LEU A 194 -6.20 3.86 -0.57
N GLY A 195 -6.43 2.56 -0.67
CA GLY A 195 -5.89 1.74 -1.74
C GLY A 195 -6.57 2.01 -3.07
N VAL A 196 -5.81 2.27 -4.11
CA VAL A 196 -6.25 2.31 -5.51
C VAL A 196 -5.52 1.23 -6.28
N PHE A 197 -6.19 0.57 -7.19
CA PHE A 197 -5.59 -0.50 -7.99
C PHE A 197 -5.61 -0.14 -9.48
N GLY A 198 -4.42 -0.10 -10.08
CA GLY A 198 -4.27 0.14 -11.51
C GLY A 198 -4.68 -1.08 -12.33
N ILE A 199 -5.72 -0.95 -13.13
CA ILE A 199 -6.21 -2.00 -14.04
C ILE A 199 -6.04 -1.52 -15.47
N PHE A 200 -5.43 -2.36 -16.30
CA PHE A 200 -5.01 -2.01 -17.67
C PHE A 200 -5.77 -2.76 -18.75
N SER A 201 -6.64 -3.70 -18.39
CA SER A 201 -7.56 -4.35 -19.33
C SER A 201 -8.72 -5.02 -18.57
N ALA A 202 -9.88 -5.11 -19.21
CA ALA A 202 -11.01 -5.87 -18.67
C ALA A 202 -10.62 -7.34 -18.43
N GLU A 203 -9.85 -7.96 -19.33
CA GLU A 203 -9.34 -9.33 -19.15
C GLU A 203 -8.48 -9.49 -17.90
N SER A 204 -7.59 -8.52 -17.63
CA SER A 204 -6.79 -8.53 -16.39
C SER A 204 -7.66 -8.42 -15.14
N ALA A 205 -8.72 -7.62 -15.20
CA ALA A 205 -9.68 -7.46 -14.09
C ALA A 205 -10.42 -8.78 -13.79
N TYR A 206 -10.87 -9.49 -14.81
CA TYR A 206 -11.49 -10.81 -14.63
C TYR A 206 -10.52 -11.82 -14.01
N ARG A 207 -9.28 -11.89 -14.52
CA ARG A 207 -8.25 -12.78 -13.95
C ARG A 207 -7.92 -12.45 -12.49
N ILE A 208 -7.93 -11.18 -12.10
CA ILE A 208 -7.72 -10.76 -10.72
C ILE A 208 -8.82 -11.34 -9.81
N ASN A 209 -10.08 -11.29 -10.24
CA ASN A 209 -11.18 -11.88 -9.47
C ASN A 209 -11.06 -13.40 -9.33
N GLU A 210 -10.47 -14.09 -10.31
CA GLU A 210 -10.22 -15.54 -10.26
C GLU A 210 -9.06 -15.90 -9.30
N THR A 211 -8.14 -14.98 -9.05
CA THR A 211 -6.95 -15.24 -8.19
C THR A 211 -7.20 -15.06 -6.69
N HIS A 212 -8.39 -14.62 -6.29
CA HIS A 212 -8.78 -14.44 -4.88
C HIS A 212 -7.77 -13.64 -4.03
N LEU A 213 -7.39 -12.45 -4.51
CA LEU A 213 -6.42 -11.56 -3.85
C LEU A 213 -6.92 -10.95 -2.52
N GLY A 214 -8.04 -11.42 -1.99
CA GLY A 214 -8.65 -10.88 -0.77
C GLY A 214 -9.55 -9.68 -1.02
N PHE A 215 -9.70 -9.23 -2.26
CA PHE A 215 -10.68 -8.24 -2.70
C PHE A 215 -11.31 -8.67 -4.03
N GLU A 216 -12.46 -8.12 -4.33
CA GLU A 216 -13.17 -8.37 -5.59
C GLU A 216 -13.38 -7.05 -6.34
N ILE A 217 -13.12 -7.06 -7.65
CA ILE A 217 -13.43 -5.96 -8.54
C ILE A 217 -14.93 -6.02 -8.83
N PRO A 218 -15.73 -4.98 -8.46
CA PRO A 218 -17.18 -5.01 -8.61
C PRO A 218 -17.62 -5.14 -10.07
N ARG A 219 -18.75 -5.82 -10.29
CA ARG A 219 -19.33 -5.98 -11.63
C ARG A 219 -19.66 -4.65 -12.31
N SER A 220 -20.01 -3.62 -11.53
CA SER A 220 -20.24 -2.26 -12.06
C SER A 220 -18.96 -1.67 -12.65
N TYR A 221 -17.82 -1.87 -11.98
CA TYR A 221 -16.51 -1.41 -12.47
C TYR A 221 -16.05 -2.21 -13.70
N LEU A 222 -16.26 -3.55 -13.71
CA LEU A 222 -15.98 -4.38 -14.90
C LEU A 222 -16.75 -3.91 -16.12
N LYS A 223 -18.06 -3.63 -15.97
CA LYS A 223 -18.88 -3.09 -17.06
C LYS A 223 -18.40 -1.71 -17.54
N ALA A 224 -17.95 -0.85 -16.62
CA ALA A 224 -17.40 0.45 -16.99
C ALA A 224 -16.10 0.29 -17.80
N LEU A 225 -15.23 -0.66 -17.43
CA LEU A 225 -14.02 -0.99 -18.21
C LEU A 225 -14.35 -1.45 -19.63
N GLU A 226 -15.43 -2.24 -19.80
CA GLU A 226 -15.85 -2.74 -21.10
C GLU A 226 -16.49 -1.66 -21.98
N GLN A 227 -17.25 -0.76 -21.38
CA GLN A 227 -18.07 0.23 -22.10
C GLN A 227 -17.38 1.58 -22.26
N GLY A 228 -16.71 2.05 -21.21
CA GLY A 228 -16.12 3.39 -21.13
C GLY A 228 -14.63 3.44 -21.45
N GLY A 229 -14.00 2.28 -21.66
CA GLY A 229 -12.55 2.19 -21.77
C GLY A 229 -11.84 2.13 -20.42
N VAL A 230 -10.70 1.46 -20.40
CA VAL A 230 -9.94 1.18 -19.18
C VAL A 230 -9.35 2.46 -18.60
N LYS A 231 -8.79 3.30 -19.48
CA LYS A 231 -8.12 4.54 -19.10
C LYS A 231 -9.10 5.54 -18.50
N GLU A 232 -10.17 5.77 -19.17
CA GLU A 232 -11.21 6.73 -18.78
C GLU A 232 -11.84 6.34 -17.43
N THR A 233 -12.13 5.04 -17.25
CA THR A 233 -12.69 4.50 -16.00
C THR A 233 -11.74 4.71 -14.83
N PHE A 234 -10.44 4.38 -15.02
CA PHE A 234 -9.45 4.59 -13.97
C PHE A 234 -9.22 6.07 -13.66
N ILE A 235 -9.09 6.93 -14.69
CA ILE A 235 -8.85 8.36 -14.51
C ILE A 235 -10.01 9.02 -13.76
N SER A 236 -11.26 8.69 -14.11
CA SER A 236 -12.43 9.21 -13.40
C SER A 236 -12.38 8.86 -11.92
N LEU A 237 -12.18 7.57 -11.59
CA LEU A 237 -12.05 7.13 -10.20
C LEU A 237 -10.88 7.81 -9.50
N TRP A 238 -9.73 7.94 -10.19
CA TRP A 238 -8.53 8.57 -9.64
C TRP A 238 -8.76 10.03 -9.26
N GLN A 239 -9.41 10.81 -10.12
CA GLN A 239 -9.74 12.22 -9.87
C GLN A 239 -10.68 12.37 -8.67
N ASP A 240 -11.70 11.51 -8.57
CA ASP A 240 -12.63 11.49 -7.45
C ASP A 240 -11.89 11.16 -6.13
N MET A 241 -11.00 10.15 -6.16
CA MET A 241 -10.18 9.77 -5.01
C MET A 241 -9.20 10.89 -4.58
N GLN A 242 -8.61 11.61 -5.55
CA GLN A 242 -7.79 12.79 -5.25
C GLN A 242 -8.61 13.92 -4.60
N GLY A 243 -9.84 14.14 -5.07
CA GLY A 243 -10.78 15.09 -4.46
C GLY A 243 -11.03 14.75 -3.00
N LEU A 244 -11.40 13.49 -2.74
CA LEU A 244 -11.67 12.99 -1.40
C LEU A 244 -10.42 13.06 -0.50
N ALA A 245 -9.24 12.71 -1.03
CA ALA A 245 -8.00 12.75 -0.28
C ALA A 245 -7.64 14.17 0.19
N ARG A 246 -7.91 15.19 -0.64
CA ARG A 246 -7.73 16.60 -0.26
C ARG A 246 -8.78 17.08 0.73
N GLU A 247 -10.05 16.66 0.57
CA GLU A 247 -11.13 17.04 1.48
C GLU A 247 -10.91 16.56 2.91
N TYR A 248 -10.40 15.34 3.07
CA TYR A 248 -10.23 14.68 4.37
C TYR A 248 -8.77 14.61 4.86
N ASP A 249 -7.82 15.21 4.16
CA ASP A 249 -6.37 15.15 4.47
C ASP A 249 -5.86 13.71 4.67
N ILE A 250 -6.25 12.81 3.79
CA ILE A 250 -5.83 11.40 3.80
C ILE A 250 -4.85 11.10 2.67
N SER A 251 -4.16 9.98 2.78
CA SER A 251 -3.20 9.53 1.78
C SER A 251 -3.85 8.62 0.72
N LEU A 252 -3.22 8.54 -0.45
CA LEU A 252 -3.53 7.54 -1.46
C LEU A 252 -2.38 6.54 -1.60
N TYR A 253 -2.71 5.30 -1.91
CA TYR A 253 -1.75 4.22 -2.16
C TYR A 253 -2.13 3.47 -3.43
N LEU A 254 -1.22 3.46 -4.41
CA LEU A 254 -1.44 2.80 -5.69
C LEU A 254 -0.65 1.49 -5.78
N SER A 255 -1.35 0.39 -5.97
CA SER A 255 -0.76 -0.87 -6.41
C SER A 255 -1.14 -1.17 -7.85
N THR A 256 -0.25 -1.82 -8.58
CA THR A 256 -0.46 -2.23 -9.97
C THR A 256 0.03 -3.66 -10.16
N PRO A 257 -0.61 -4.46 -11.03
CA PRO A 257 -0.15 -5.82 -11.30
C PRO A 257 1.16 -5.85 -12.11
N LYS A 258 1.55 -4.72 -12.73
CA LYS A 258 2.76 -4.59 -13.53
C LYS A 258 3.39 -3.21 -13.32
N HIS A 259 4.68 -3.18 -13.01
CA HIS A 259 5.42 -1.95 -12.75
C HIS A 259 5.47 -0.95 -13.91
N ASN A 260 5.43 -1.43 -15.15
CA ASN A 260 5.51 -0.58 -16.35
C ASN A 260 4.19 0.12 -16.70
N ASP A 261 3.12 -0.19 -16.00
CA ASP A 261 1.77 0.19 -16.43
C ASP A 261 1.41 1.64 -16.11
N LEU A 262 2.16 2.35 -15.23
CA LEU A 262 1.96 3.79 -15.02
C LEU A 262 2.22 4.61 -16.30
N ARG A 263 3.01 4.10 -17.25
CA ARG A 263 3.18 4.70 -18.57
C ARG A 263 1.92 4.60 -19.44
N ALA A 264 1.06 3.61 -19.19
CA ALA A 264 -0.17 3.43 -19.94
C ALA A 264 -1.20 4.56 -19.68
N TYR A 265 -1.06 5.27 -18.57
CA TYR A 265 -1.87 6.45 -18.25
C TYR A 265 -1.32 7.73 -18.90
N GLY A 266 -0.12 7.70 -19.51
CA GLY A 266 0.49 8.79 -20.23
C GLY A 266 -0.36 9.30 -21.38
N ASN A 267 -0.42 10.63 -21.54
CA ASN A 267 -1.09 11.40 -22.60
C ASN A 267 -2.59 11.73 -22.39
N GLY A 268 -3.08 11.85 -21.15
CA GLY A 268 -4.49 12.18 -20.97
C GLY A 268 -4.87 13.02 -19.74
N LEU A 269 -3.90 13.49 -18.99
CA LEU A 269 -4.14 14.38 -17.83
C LEU A 269 -3.59 15.80 -18.01
N CYS A 270 -3.11 16.16 -19.21
CA CYS A 270 -2.78 17.54 -19.60
C CYS A 270 -3.93 18.19 -20.33
#